data_f9205085d802dffed5b511b7f666550e
#
_entry.id   f9205085d802dffed5b511b7f666550e
#
_cell.length_a   1.000
_cell.length_b   1.000
_cell.length_c   1.000
_cell.angle_alpha   90.00
_cell.angle_beta   90.00
_cell.angle_gamma   90.00
#
_symmetry.space_group_name_H-M   'P 1'
#
loop_
_entity.id
_entity.type
_entity.pdbx_description
1 polymer ?
#
loop_
_entity_poly.entity_id
_entity_poly.type
_entity_poly.pdbx_seq_one_letter_code
_entity_poly.pdbx_strand_id
1 'polypeptide(L)'
;MNHEYAIWLAERPGCSAGLRMKLLEHFGTAQAVWESTERELMEIPGLRQRPRESLMEKGLEQAKLILRDCARLDIRVISMEDTDYPAPLRDLEDAPIVLYVRGTMPDWENTIAVGIVGTRRATSYGLNASRWLAANLAHAGCTIVSGMALGIDGRANLGALEADGTTVAVLGCGADVCYPPAHKDLMARIVEHGAVITEYPPGTEPRAYHFPMRNRIMSGLCRGVIVIEAPEKSGALITADRALEQGRDVFAVPGNINSPQSAGANRLLREGGAELITCAADVLSHYPEESRHLTPTKALPDLSRRRKERPAPVAPSRITLSAAEQAVLDAVKSGADSTDAIIEETSMMASRVLAALTMLEINGMLRRDGARVLLNPES
;
A
#
# COMPACT_ATOMS: atom_id res chain seq x y z
N MET A 1 -5.94 -2.33 32.60
CA MET A 1 -6.32 -0.90 32.51
C MET A 1 -7.75 -0.76 32.01
N ASN A 2 -8.40 0.31 32.34
CA ASN A 2 -9.84 0.48 32.06
C ASN A 2 -10.02 1.20 30.73
N HIS A 3 -9.88 0.48 29.59
CA HIS A 3 -9.95 1.04 28.24
C HIS A 3 -11.27 1.76 27.92
N GLU A 4 -12.31 1.57 28.72
CA GLU A 4 -13.62 2.19 28.49
C GLU A 4 -13.57 3.73 28.52
N TYR A 5 -12.72 4.32 29.38
CA TYR A 5 -12.55 5.77 29.44
C TYR A 5 -11.78 6.32 28.23
N ALA A 6 -10.75 5.61 27.81
CA ALA A 6 -9.98 5.98 26.60
C ALA A 6 -10.86 5.91 25.33
N ILE A 7 -11.64 4.85 25.17
CA ILE A 7 -12.60 4.71 24.07
C ILE A 7 -13.68 5.79 24.16
N TRP A 8 -14.23 6.03 25.37
CA TRP A 8 -15.21 7.10 25.57
C TRP A 8 -14.65 8.44 25.08
N LEU A 9 -13.43 8.81 25.48
CA LEU A 9 -12.80 10.05 25.06
C LEU A 9 -12.51 10.06 23.55
N ALA A 10 -12.08 8.94 22.97
CA ALA A 10 -11.83 8.81 21.54
C ALA A 10 -13.09 9.04 20.70
N GLU A 11 -14.26 8.65 21.19
CA GLU A 11 -15.53 8.76 20.50
C GLU A 11 -16.29 10.07 20.78
N ARG A 12 -15.72 11.01 21.55
CA ARG A 12 -16.41 12.28 21.85
C ARG A 12 -16.58 13.17 20.62
N PRO A 13 -17.84 13.51 20.25
CA PRO A 13 -18.12 14.42 19.14
C PRO A 13 -17.45 15.79 19.33
N GLY A 14 -16.85 16.28 18.25
CA GLY A 14 -16.19 17.59 18.27
C GLY A 14 -14.81 17.63 18.90
N CYS A 15 -14.36 16.56 19.56
CA CYS A 15 -13.00 16.45 20.09
C CYS A 15 -12.04 15.97 18.98
N SER A 16 -11.24 16.88 18.43
CA SER A 16 -10.14 16.53 17.51
C SER A 16 -9.06 15.72 18.23
N ALA A 17 -8.20 15.03 17.49
CA ALA A 17 -7.09 14.28 18.08
C ALA A 17 -6.19 15.19 18.94
N GLY A 18 -5.79 16.37 18.43
CA GLY A 18 -5.00 17.33 19.21
C GLY A 18 -5.73 17.87 20.44
N LEU A 19 -7.07 17.99 20.42
CA LEU A 19 -7.80 18.37 21.63
C LEU A 19 -7.79 17.24 22.68
N ARG A 20 -7.92 15.99 22.24
CA ARG A 20 -7.83 14.81 23.13
C ARG A 20 -6.45 14.74 23.80
N MET A 21 -5.38 15.03 23.04
CA MET A 21 -4.02 15.10 23.59
C MET A 21 -3.91 16.18 24.67
N LYS A 22 -4.38 17.40 24.40
CA LYS A 22 -4.40 18.49 25.40
C LYS A 22 -5.18 18.15 26.66
N LEU A 23 -6.29 17.43 26.53
CA LEU A 23 -7.05 16.96 27.68
C LEU A 23 -6.26 15.94 28.50
N LEU A 24 -5.58 14.99 27.84
CA LEU A 24 -4.72 14.02 28.52
C LEU A 24 -3.50 14.68 29.18
N GLU A 25 -2.88 15.65 28.53
CA GLU A 25 -1.79 16.45 29.11
C GLU A 25 -2.23 17.20 30.38
N HIS A 26 -3.45 17.74 30.38
CA HIS A 26 -3.97 18.52 31.51
C HIS A 26 -4.44 17.63 32.66
N PHE A 27 -5.19 16.57 32.37
CA PHE A 27 -5.81 15.71 33.38
C PHE A 27 -5.00 14.44 33.72
N GLY A 28 -4.02 14.09 32.92
CA GLY A 28 -3.16 12.93 33.08
C GLY A 28 -3.71 11.62 32.53
N THR A 29 -5.00 11.34 32.72
CA THR A 29 -5.64 10.09 32.24
C THR A 29 -7.01 10.32 31.63
N ALA A 30 -7.46 9.41 30.77
CA ALA A 30 -8.80 9.47 30.18
C ALA A 30 -9.90 9.33 31.26
N GLN A 31 -9.64 8.61 32.34
CA GLN A 31 -10.54 8.51 33.49
C GLN A 31 -10.68 9.86 34.19
N ALA A 32 -9.57 10.59 34.44
CA ALA A 32 -9.62 11.91 35.06
C ALA A 32 -10.36 12.92 34.17
N VAL A 33 -10.23 12.84 32.84
CA VAL A 33 -11.07 13.61 31.90
C VAL A 33 -12.55 13.24 32.06
N TRP A 34 -12.86 11.96 32.21
CA TRP A 34 -14.25 11.51 32.43
C TRP A 34 -14.80 12.00 33.78
N GLU A 35 -14.01 12.02 34.84
CA GLU A 35 -14.40 12.48 36.16
C GLU A 35 -14.50 14.01 36.27
N SER A 36 -13.90 14.76 35.34
CA SER A 36 -13.83 16.21 35.37
C SER A 36 -15.20 16.88 35.40
N THR A 37 -15.26 18.00 36.09
CA THR A 37 -16.43 18.88 36.16
C THR A 37 -16.45 19.87 35.00
N GLU A 38 -17.62 20.48 34.74
CA GLU A 38 -17.73 21.52 33.70
C GLU A 38 -16.82 22.72 33.99
N ARG A 39 -16.63 23.07 35.29
CA ARG A 39 -15.75 24.17 35.70
C ARG A 39 -14.30 23.92 35.32
N GLU A 40 -13.79 22.72 35.58
CA GLU A 40 -12.44 22.31 35.21
C GLU A 40 -12.24 22.29 33.70
N LEU A 41 -13.24 21.81 32.95
CA LEU A 41 -13.21 21.86 31.49
C LEU A 41 -13.18 23.30 30.93
N MET A 42 -13.81 24.28 31.61
CA MET A 42 -13.72 25.69 31.21
C MET A 42 -12.34 26.29 31.33
N GLU A 43 -11.47 25.72 32.13
CA GLU A 43 -10.08 26.16 32.28
C GLU A 43 -9.17 25.73 31.11
N ILE A 44 -9.65 24.81 30.24
CA ILE A 44 -8.88 24.33 29.08
C ILE A 44 -8.87 25.38 27.95
N PRO A 45 -7.70 25.91 27.58
CA PRO A 45 -7.60 26.94 26.56
C PRO A 45 -8.11 26.44 25.20
N GLY A 46 -9.06 27.18 24.61
CA GLY A 46 -9.61 26.87 23.29
C GLY A 46 -10.64 25.75 23.26
N LEU A 47 -11.09 25.21 24.40
CA LEU A 47 -12.18 24.24 24.45
C LEU A 47 -13.50 24.94 24.13
N ARG A 48 -14.03 24.66 22.93
CA ARG A 48 -15.30 25.21 22.43
C ARG A 48 -16.49 24.56 23.12
N GLN A 49 -17.67 25.22 23.04
CA GLN A 49 -18.91 24.76 23.65
C GLN A 49 -19.29 23.32 23.26
N ARG A 50 -19.33 22.99 21.97
CA ARG A 50 -19.76 21.66 21.49
C ARG A 50 -18.90 20.49 22.03
N PRO A 51 -17.54 20.52 21.97
CA PRO A 51 -16.72 19.50 22.64
C PRO A 51 -16.98 19.44 24.13
N ARG A 52 -17.11 20.59 24.83
CA ARG A 52 -17.36 20.64 26.28
C ARG A 52 -18.68 19.94 26.64
N GLU A 53 -19.77 20.26 25.94
CA GLU A 53 -21.07 19.60 26.13
C GLU A 53 -20.93 18.07 25.92
N SER A 54 -20.23 17.63 24.90
CA SER A 54 -20.03 16.19 24.65
C SER A 54 -19.20 15.49 25.74
N LEU A 55 -18.25 16.19 26.37
CA LEU A 55 -17.47 15.69 27.49
C LEU A 55 -18.26 15.60 28.80
N MET A 56 -19.38 16.34 28.92
CA MET A 56 -20.30 16.21 30.06
C MET A 56 -21.23 15.02 29.95
N GLU A 57 -21.34 14.40 28.79
CA GLU A 57 -22.09 13.14 28.59
C GLU A 57 -21.25 11.96 29.08
N LYS A 58 -21.41 11.58 30.35
CA LYS A 58 -20.57 10.59 31.05
C LYS A 58 -20.98 9.13 30.79
N GLY A 59 -21.87 8.83 29.83
CA GLY A 59 -22.28 7.47 29.50
C GLY A 59 -21.14 6.62 28.93
N LEU A 60 -20.88 5.44 29.49
CA LEU A 60 -19.84 4.49 29.05
C LEU A 60 -20.41 3.31 28.24
N GLU A 61 -21.72 3.28 27.99
CA GLU A 61 -22.37 2.12 27.35
C GLU A 61 -21.82 1.84 25.95
N GLN A 62 -21.58 2.91 25.16
CA GLN A 62 -20.98 2.77 23.84
C GLN A 62 -19.55 2.21 23.90
N ALA A 63 -18.74 2.69 24.83
CA ALA A 63 -17.37 2.17 25.02
C ALA A 63 -17.37 0.69 25.42
N LYS A 64 -18.29 0.29 26.30
CA LYS A 64 -18.47 -1.12 26.70
C LYS A 64 -18.94 -2.00 25.53
N LEU A 65 -19.82 -1.49 24.66
CA LEU A 65 -20.22 -2.20 23.44
C LEU A 65 -19.03 -2.40 22.50
N ILE A 66 -18.23 -1.36 22.26
CA ILE A 66 -17.01 -1.44 21.45
C ILE A 66 -16.05 -2.49 22.00
N LEU A 67 -15.82 -2.51 23.32
CA LEU A 67 -14.96 -3.53 23.98
C LEU A 67 -15.48 -4.96 23.77
N ARG A 68 -16.79 -5.17 23.87
CA ARG A 68 -17.41 -6.49 23.61
C ARG A 68 -17.21 -6.91 22.14
N ASP A 69 -17.40 -5.99 21.21
CA ASP A 69 -17.18 -6.25 19.78
C ASP A 69 -15.72 -6.55 19.50
N CYS A 70 -14.78 -5.81 20.10
CA CYS A 70 -13.35 -6.07 20.00
C CYS A 70 -13.02 -7.51 20.50
N ALA A 71 -13.53 -7.90 21.65
CA ALA A 71 -13.30 -9.24 22.20
C ALA A 71 -13.87 -10.35 21.28
N ARG A 72 -15.06 -10.14 20.71
CA ARG A 72 -15.70 -11.08 19.77
C ARG A 72 -14.93 -11.22 18.45
N LEU A 73 -14.26 -10.16 18.00
CA LEU A 73 -13.60 -10.06 16.69
C LEU A 73 -12.08 -10.30 16.77
N ASP A 74 -11.56 -10.68 17.92
CA ASP A 74 -10.13 -10.84 18.20
C ASP A 74 -9.34 -9.56 17.85
N ILE A 75 -9.89 -8.42 18.30
CA ILE A 75 -9.27 -7.10 18.16
C ILE A 75 -8.77 -6.66 19.54
N ARG A 76 -7.48 -6.44 19.66
CA ARG A 76 -6.86 -5.89 20.86
C ARG A 76 -7.03 -4.38 20.86
N VAL A 77 -7.43 -3.82 22.00
CA VAL A 77 -7.48 -2.37 22.24
C VAL A 77 -6.22 -1.98 22.98
N ILE A 78 -5.55 -0.94 22.49
CA ILE A 78 -4.36 -0.36 23.11
C ILE A 78 -4.62 1.14 23.26
N SER A 79 -4.54 1.64 24.48
CA SER A 79 -4.65 3.05 24.80
C SER A 79 -3.28 3.71 24.92
N MET A 80 -3.21 5.02 24.83
CA MET A 80 -1.97 5.77 25.04
C MET A 80 -1.39 5.57 26.46
N GLU A 81 -2.20 5.14 27.42
CA GLU A 81 -1.81 4.86 28.79
C GLU A 81 -1.13 3.49 28.97
N ASP A 82 -1.24 2.60 27.95
CA ASP A 82 -0.67 1.26 27.99
C ASP A 82 0.83 1.27 27.65
N THR A 83 1.57 0.35 28.25
CA THR A 83 3.01 0.21 28.04
C THR A 83 3.37 -0.24 26.63
N ASP A 84 2.49 -1.00 25.98
CA ASP A 84 2.68 -1.50 24.61
C ASP A 84 2.11 -0.56 23.53
N TYR A 85 1.69 0.67 23.91
CA TYR A 85 1.38 1.71 22.94
C TYR A 85 2.65 2.11 22.17
N PRO A 86 2.60 2.20 20.82
CA PRO A 86 3.77 2.50 19.99
C PRO A 86 4.48 3.79 20.43
N ALA A 87 5.72 3.66 20.91
CA ALA A 87 6.52 4.81 21.35
C ALA A 87 6.62 5.89 20.25
N PRO A 88 6.82 5.58 18.95
CA PRO A 88 6.91 6.60 17.91
C PRO A 88 5.66 7.48 17.74
N LEU A 89 4.50 7.05 18.24
CA LEU A 89 3.27 7.85 18.16
C LEU A 89 3.07 8.77 19.35
N ARG A 90 3.77 8.55 20.48
CA ARG A 90 3.56 9.33 21.73
C ARG A 90 3.88 10.81 21.57
N ASP A 91 4.85 11.13 20.73
CA ASP A 91 5.35 12.49 20.53
C ASP A 91 4.54 13.30 19.50
N LEU A 92 3.49 12.68 18.89
CA LEU A 92 2.65 13.38 17.94
C LEU A 92 1.63 14.27 18.66
N GLU A 93 1.51 15.53 18.25
CA GLU A 93 0.52 16.48 18.78
C GLU A 93 -0.95 16.00 18.56
N ASP A 94 -1.16 15.16 17.57
CA ASP A 94 -2.45 14.59 17.20
C ASP A 94 -2.46 13.05 17.25
N ALA A 95 -1.71 12.46 18.19
CA ALA A 95 -1.64 11.02 18.39
C ALA A 95 -3.04 10.38 18.56
N PRO A 96 -3.27 9.16 18.03
CA PRO A 96 -4.48 8.41 18.32
C PRO A 96 -4.44 7.91 19.78
N ILE A 97 -5.36 8.37 20.61
CA ILE A 97 -5.37 7.96 22.04
C ILE A 97 -5.80 6.49 22.25
N VAL A 98 -6.40 5.88 21.23
CA VAL A 98 -6.77 4.46 21.18
C VAL A 98 -6.40 3.90 19.83
N LEU A 99 -5.85 2.69 19.84
CA LEU A 99 -5.59 1.86 18.67
C LEU A 99 -6.35 0.54 18.79
N TYR A 100 -6.96 0.12 17.68
CA TYR A 100 -7.59 -1.18 17.50
C TYR A 100 -6.68 -2.03 16.63
N VAL A 101 -6.22 -3.17 17.14
CA VAL A 101 -5.15 -3.98 16.55
C VAL A 101 -5.60 -5.41 16.33
N ARG A 102 -5.41 -5.94 15.13
CA ARG A 102 -5.50 -7.37 14.82
C ARG A 102 -4.13 -7.90 14.42
N GLY A 103 -3.76 -9.06 14.94
CA GLY A 103 -2.43 -9.63 14.75
C GLY A 103 -1.44 -9.18 15.82
N THR A 104 -0.16 -9.31 15.53
CA THR A 104 0.93 -9.02 16.47
C THR A 104 1.68 -7.77 16.03
N MET A 105 1.72 -6.78 16.91
CA MET A 105 2.51 -5.57 16.67
C MET A 105 4.01 -5.89 16.69
N PRO A 106 4.80 -5.24 15.85
CA PRO A 106 6.25 -5.34 15.93
C PRO A 106 6.77 -4.70 17.22
N ASP A 107 7.98 -5.04 17.59
CA ASP A 107 8.74 -4.33 18.60
C ASP A 107 9.22 -2.99 18.01
N TRP A 108 8.49 -1.91 18.32
CA TRP A 108 8.73 -0.59 17.77
C TRP A 108 10.05 0.04 18.24
N GLU A 109 10.63 -0.44 19.34
CA GLU A 109 11.89 0.06 19.87
C GLU A 109 13.08 -0.56 19.16
N ASN A 110 12.97 -1.82 18.74
CA ASN A 110 14.06 -2.60 18.15
C ASN A 110 13.90 -2.83 16.63
N THR A 111 12.99 -2.13 15.96
CA THR A 111 12.82 -2.22 14.50
C THR A 111 12.97 -0.87 13.83
N ILE A 112 13.47 -0.87 12.60
CA ILE A 112 13.35 0.27 11.70
C ILE A 112 12.04 0.11 10.95
N ALA A 113 11.03 0.90 11.30
CA ALA A 113 9.78 0.94 10.58
C ALA A 113 9.88 1.90 9.38
N VAL A 114 9.58 1.40 8.19
CA VAL A 114 9.65 2.16 6.93
C VAL A 114 8.28 2.18 6.27
N GLY A 115 7.76 3.39 6.05
CA GLY A 115 6.52 3.62 5.33
C GLY A 115 6.75 3.50 3.82
N ILE A 116 5.88 2.77 3.10
CA ILE A 116 5.92 2.75 1.63
C ILE A 116 4.55 3.15 1.11
N VAL A 117 4.52 4.24 0.35
CA VAL A 117 3.27 4.84 -0.14
C VAL A 117 3.34 5.20 -1.61
N GLY A 118 2.16 5.32 -2.22
CA GLY A 118 2.08 5.77 -3.61
C GLY A 118 0.67 5.74 -4.18
N THR A 119 0.62 5.90 -5.47
CA THR A 119 -0.64 5.95 -6.23
C THR A 119 -1.39 4.61 -6.21
N ARG A 120 -2.71 4.70 -6.19
CA ARG A 120 -3.60 3.53 -6.36
C ARG A 120 -3.62 3.01 -7.82
N ARG A 121 -3.19 3.84 -8.78
CA ARG A 121 -3.12 3.52 -10.23
C ARG A 121 -1.66 3.48 -10.66
N ALA A 122 -0.88 2.63 -10.01
CA ALA A 122 0.54 2.49 -10.27
C ALA A 122 0.82 1.82 -11.62
N THR A 123 1.93 2.22 -12.24
CA THR A 123 2.46 1.52 -13.42
C THR A 123 3.07 0.18 -13.03
N SER A 124 3.37 -0.68 -14.02
CA SER A 124 4.10 -1.92 -13.76
C SER A 124 5.48 -1.66 -13.13
N TYR A 125 6.12 -0.53 -13.45
CA TYR A 125 7.36 -0.10 -12.82
C TYR A 125 7.15 0.16 -11.32
N GLY A 126 6.18 1.00 -10.97
CA GLY A 126 5.89 1.33 -9.56
C GLY A 126 5.49 0.13 -8.74
N LEU A 127 4.63 -0.77 -9.28
CA LEU A 127 4.25 -2.01 -8.62
C LEU A 127 5.44 -2.92 -8.33
N ASN A 128 6.37 -3.06 -9.29
CA ASN A 128 7.58 -3.86 -9.13
C ASN A 128 8.58 -3.21 -8.18
N ALA A 129 8.80 -1.89 -8.27
CA ALA A 129 9.68 -1.15 -7.39
C ALA A 129 9.20 -1.21 -5.92
N SER A 130 7.90 -0.99 -5.68
CA SER A 130 7.30 -1.10 -4.35
C SER A 130 7.51 -2.48 -3.73
N ARG A 131 7.17 -3.54 -4.48
CA ARG A 131 7.32 -4.92 -4.02
C ARG A 131 8.78 -5.28 -3.75
N TRP A 132 9.67 -4.88 -4.66
CA TRP A 132 11.11 -5.17 -4.55
C TRP A 132 11.76 -4.45 -3.37
N LEU A 133 11.51 -3.14 -3.20
CA LEU A 133 12.03 -2.37 -2.07
C LEU A 133 11.49 -2.90 -0.74
N ALA A 134 10.17 -3.15 -0.65
CA ALA A 134 9.56 -3.71 0.55
C ALA A 134 10.16 -5.07 0.92
N ALA A 135 10.36 -5.96 -0.06
CA ALA A 135 10.97 -7.27 0.19
C ALA A 135 12.42 -7.16 0.67
N ASN A 136 13.22 -6.25 0.08
CA ASN A 136 14.63 -6.08 0.48
C ASN A 136 14.74 -5.44 1.88
N LEU A 137 13.93 -4.43 2.19
CA LEU A 137 13.89 -3.82 3.53
C LEU A 137 13.40 -4.81 4.59
N ALA A 138 12.33 -5.55 4.30
CA ALA A 138 11.82 -6.58 5.19
C ALA A 138 12.82 -7.72 5.40
N HIS A 139 13.52 -8.14 4.33
CA HIS A 139 14.62 -9.12 4.43
C HIS A 139 15.75 -8.60 5.33
N ALA A 140 16.07 -7.32 5.29
CA ALA A 140 17.06 -6.72 6.18
C ALA A 140 16.58 -6.63 7.64
N GLY A 141 15.32 -6.94 7.95
CA GLY A 141 14.74 -6.91 9.30
C GLY A 141 13.91 -5.65 9.59
N CYS A 142 13.65 -4.81 8.59
CA CYS A 142 12.77 -3.66 8.75
C CYS A 142 11.31 -4.08 8.81
N THR A 143 10.51 -3.32 9.56
CA THR A 143 9.05 -3.42 9.50
C THR A 143 8.50 -2.53 8.39
N ILE A 144 7.72 -3.10 7.48
CA ILE A 144 7.10 -2.34 6.40
C ILE A 144 5.72 -1.86 6.83
N VAL A 145 5.52 -0.54 6.84
CA VAL A 145 4.24 0.09 7.18
C VAL A 145 3.59 0.64 5.91
N SER A 146 2.34 0.31 5.68
CA SER A 146 1.61 0.85 4.54
C SER A 146 0.10 0.92 4.79
N GLY A 147 -0.66 1.40 3.81
CA GLY A 147 -2.11 1.62 3.98
C GLY A 147 -3.00 0.53 3.40
N MET A 148 -2.43 -0.56 2.91
CA MET A 148 -3.16 -1.66 2.26
C MET A 148 -4.09 -1.21 1.11
N ALA A 149 -3.90 -0.01 0.55
CA ALA A 149 -4.67 0.46 -0.59
C ALA A 149 -4.30 -0.31 -1.88
N LEU A 150 -5.15 -0.18 -2.94
CA LEU A 150 -4.76 -0.67 -4.26
C LEU A 150 -3.45 -0.02 -4.72
N GLY A 151 -2.71 -0.66 -5.60
CA GLY A 151 -1.47 -0.12 -6.18
C GLY A 151 -0.26 -0.30 -5.25
N ILE A 152 0.42 0.78 -4.96
CA ILE A 152 1.72 0.77 -4.25
C ILE A 152 1.61 0.14 -2.86
N ASP A 153 0.64 0.57 -2.06
CA ASP A 153 0.50 0.13 -0.67
C ASP A 153 0.36 -1.39 -0.54
N GLY A 154 -0.62 -1.97 -1.26
CA GLY A 154 -0.83 -3.42 -1.24
C GLY A 154 0.37 -4.22 -1.78
N ARG A 155 1.13 -3.63 -2.72
CA ARG A 155 2.36 -4.26 -3.23
C ARG A 155 3.50 -4.19 -2.24
N ALA A 156 3.59 -3.13 -1.44
CA ALA A 156 4.53 -3.01 -0.35
C ALA A 156 4.28 -4.10 0.73
N ASN A 157 3.04 -4.19 1.23
CA ASN A 157 2.68 -5.22 2.19
C ASN A 157 2.97 -6.64 1.63
N LEU A 158 2.59 -6.90 0.37
CA LEU A 158 2.85 -8.19 -0.29
C LEU A 158 4.36 -8.49 -0.39
N GLY A 159 5.18 -7.50 -0.75
CA GLY A 159 6.63 -7.65 -0.85
C GLY A 159 7.27 -8.04 0.48
N ALA A 160 6.85 -7.41 1.58
CA ALA A 160 7.32 -7.76 2.92
C ALA A 160 6.96 -9.20 3.30
N LEU A 161 5.71 -9.62 3.04
CA LEU A 161 5.24 -10.99 3.30
C LEU A 161 5.96 -12.05 2.45
N GLU A 162 6.38 -11.71 1.24
CA GLU A 162 7.13 -12.62 0.38
C GLU A 162 8.58 -12.83 0.81
N ALA A 163 9.09 -11.90 1.61
CA ALA A 163 10.40 -12.01 2.26
C ALA A 163 10.32 -12.59 3.68
N ASP A 164 9.18 -13.17 4.08
CA ASP A 164 8.89 -13.66 5.45
C ASP A 164 9.13 -12.56 6.52
N GLY A 165 8.98 -11.30 6.13
CA GLY A 165 9.21 -10.16 7.01
C GLY A 165 7.91 -9.61 7.62
N THR A 166 8.08 -8.70 8.59
CA THR A 166 6.98 -8.08 9.31
C THR A 166 6.38 -6.91 8.52
N THR A 167 5.05 -6.85 8.46
CA THR A 167 4.35 -5.71 7.86
C THR A 167 3.15 -5.27 8.67
N VAL A 168 2.90 -3.96 8.66
CA VAL A 168 1.78 -3.34 9.34
C VAL A 168 0.91 -2.59 8.33
N ALA A 169 -0.39 -2.88 8.36
CA ALA A 169 -1.38 -2.13 7.60
C ALA A 169 -2.12 -1.17 8.53
N VAL A 170 -1.99 0.14 8.26
CA VAL A 170 -2.79 1.15 8.97
C VAL A 170 -4.04 1.43 8.15
N LEU A 171 -5.23 1.32 8.76
CA LEU A 171 -6.50 1.42 8.04
C LEU A 171 -7.26 2.72 8.34
N GLY A 172 -8.10 3.15 7.39
CA GLY A 172 -9.07 4.23 7.54
C GLY A 172 -10.51 3.72 7.77
N CYS A 173 -10.64 2.51 8.34
CA CYS A 173 -11.90 1.84 8.69
C CYS A 173 -11.65 0.93 9.88
N GLY A 174 -12.68 0.25 10.39
CA GLY A 174 -12.52 -0.72 11.47
C GLY A 174 -11.55 -1.85 11.12
N ALA A 175 -10.85 -2.41 12.11
CA ALA A 175 -9.88 -3.49 11.91
C ALA A 175 -10.52 -4.82 11.42
N ASP A 176 -11.82 -4.94 11.50
CA ASP A 176 -12.66 -6.02 10.97
C ASP A 176 -13.13 -5.79 9.54
N VAL A 177 -12.97 -4.57 9.01
CA VAL A 177 -13.44 -4.16 7.69
C VAL A 177 -12.29 -4.20 6.67
N CYS A 178 -12.36 -5.12 5.71
CA CYS A 178 -11.36 -5.19 4.64
C CYS A 178 -11.66 -4.16 3.54
N TYR A 179 -10.79 -3.19 3.40
CA TYR A 179 -10.87 -2.23 2.30
C TYR A 179 -9.50 -2.01 1.65
N PRO A 180 -9.36 -2.20 0.32
CA PRO A 180 -10.41 -2.63 -0.62
C PRO A 180 -10.78 -4.12 -0.45
N PRO A 181 -12.00 -4.54 -0.84
CA PRO A 181 -12.43 -5.94 -0.68
C PRO A 181 -11.56 -6.96 -1.42
N ALA A 182 -10.90 -6.52 -2.50
CA ALA A 182 -9.96 -7.34 -3.27
C ALA A 182 -8.70 -7.75 -2.47
N HIS A 183 -8.41 -7.12 -1.33
CA HIS A 183 -7.25 -7.40 -0.48
C HIS A 183 -7.58 -8.30 0.73
N LYS A 184 -8.68 -9.06 0.68
CA LYS A 184 -9.10 -9.94 1.78
C LYS A 184 -8.01 -10.96 2.17
N ASP A 185 -7.42 -11.64 1.20
CA ASP A 185 -6.34 -12.61 1.43
C ASP A 185 -5.05 -11.92 1.89
N LEU A 186 -4.76 -10.72 1.36
CA LEU A 186 -3.64 -9.93 1.81
C LEU A 186 -3.80 -9.52 3.28
N MET A 187 -4.98 -9.05 3.68
CA MET A 187 -5.28 -8.67 5.06
C MET A 187 -5.11 -9.86 6.03
N ALA A 188 -5.59 -11.05 5.66
CA ALA A 188 -5.42 -12.26 6.47
C ALA A 188 -3.93 -12.57 6.70
N ARG A 189 -3.12 -12.54 5.64
CA ARG A 189 -1.67 -12.76 5.72
C ARG A 189 -0.94 -11.68 6.52
N ILE A 190 -1.38 -10.42 6.45
CA ILE A 190 -0.80 -9.33 7.27
C ILE A 190 -1.05 -9.61 8.75
N VAL A 191 -2.25 -10.07 9.12
CA VAL A 191 -2.59 -10.42 10.51
C VAL A 191 -1.75 -11.59 11.03
N GLU A 192 -1.38 -12.54 10.17
CA GLU A 192 -0.52 -13.69 10.53
C GLU A 192 0.96 -13.31 10.76
N HIS A 193 1.49 -12.34 10.00
CA HIS A 193 2.91 -11.98 9.99
C HIS A 193 3.21 -10.55 10.50
N GLY A 194 2.23 -9.91 11.12
CA GLY A 194 2.33 -8.54 11.60
C GLY A 194 0.99 -8.07 12.14
N ALA A 195 0.58 -6.85 11.82
CA ALA A 195 -0.64 -6.29 12.37
C ALA A 195 -1.43 -5.43 11.37
N VAL A 196 -2.73 -5.41 11.58
CA VAL A 196 -3.65 -4.39 11.07
C VAL A 196 -3.98 -3.45 12.21
N ILE A 197 -3.77 -2.14 12.01
CA ILE A 197 -3.93 -1.10 13.03
C ILE A 197 -4.89 -0.02 12.53
N THR A 198 -5.75 0.47 13.40
CA THR A 198 -6.62 1.61 13.11
C THR A 198 -6.99 2.37 14.38
N GLU A 199 -7.36 3.65 14.25
CA GLU A 199 -7.96 4.45 15.32
C GLU A 199 -9.48 4.36 15.35
N TYR A 200 -10.09 3.64 14.40
CA TYR A 200 -11.54 3.54 14.26
C TYR A 200 -12.08 2.26 14.89
N PRO A 201 -13.18 2.34 15.67
CA PRO A 201 -13.77 1.17 16.30
C PRO A 201 -14.27 0.14 15.28
N PRO A 202 -14.47 -1.12 15.70
CA PRO A 202 -15.03 -2.18 14.86
C PRO A 202 -16.32 -1.76 14.14
N GLY A 203 -16.51 -2.25 12.92
CA GLY A 203 -17.67 -1.93 12.08
C GLY A 203 -17.63 -0.55 11.42
N THR A 204 -16.60 0.27 11.66
CA THR A 204 -16.49 1.58 11.01
C THR A 204 -16.23 1.41 9.51
N GLU A 205 -17.16 1.95 8.70
CA GLU A 205 -17.04 1.92 7.24
C GLU A 205 -15.92 2.83 6.71
N PRO A 206 -15.29 2.49 5.56
CA PRO A 206 -14.31 3.33 4.92
C PRO A 206 -14.96 4.60 4.36
N ARG A 207 -14.52 5.76 4.85
CA ARG A 207 -14.95 7.08 4.38
C ARG A 207 -13.78 7.87 3.82
N ALA A 208 -14.03 8.67 2.79
CA ALA A 208 -12.97 9.38 2.07
C ALA A 208 -12.07 10.23 2.99
N TYR A 209 -12.67 10.90 3.99
CA TYR A 209 -11.94 11.75 4.93
C TYR A 209 -11.12 10.97 5.99
N HIS A 210 -11.40 9.68 6.21
CA HIS A 210 -10.60 8.85 7.13
C HIS A 210 -9.18 8.61 6.61
N PHE A 211 -8.99 8.51 5.28
CA PHE A 211 -7.70 8.17 4.70
C PHE A 211 -6.62 9.24 4.93
N PRO A 212 -6.86 10.55 4.70
CA PRO A 212 -5.92 11.60 5.07
C PRO A 212 -5.63 11.64 6.57
N MET A 213 -6.64 11.42 7.42
CA MET A 213 -6.48 11.39 8.88
C MET A 213 -5.61 10.22 9.32
N ARG A 214 -5.79 9.04 8.73
CA ARG A 214 -5.00 7.86 9.01
C ARG A 214 -3.52 8.02 8.65
N ASN A 215 -3.20 8.80 7.60
CA ASN A 215 -1.84 8.94 7.09
C ASN A 215 -0.85 9.44 8.15
N ARG A 216 -1.29 10.29 9.10
CA ARG A 216 -0.47 10.75 10.23
C ARG A 216 0.00 9.60 11.14
N ILE A 217 -0.84 8.58 11.31
CA ILE A 217 -0.50 7.39 12.11
C ILE A 217 0.54 6.56 11.34
N MET A 218 0.33 6.41 10.04
CA MET A 218 1.24 5.66 9.19
C MET A 218 2.64 6.28 9.14
N SER A 219 2.74 7.60 8.89
CA SER A 219 4.02 8.31 8.92
C SER A 219 4.62 8.36 10.32
N GLY A 220 3.79 8.58 11.34
CA GLY A 220 4.23 8.66 12.74
C GLY A 220 4.86 7.38 13.28
N LEU A 221 4.40 6.20 12.83
CA LEU A 221 5.00 4.91 13.17
C LEU A 221 6.37 4.69 12.54
N CYS A 222 6.73 5.45 11.50
CA CYS A 222 7.91 5.19 10.69
C CYS A 222 9.08 6.10 11.05
N ARG A 223 10.30 5.62 10.84
CA ARG A 223 11.52 6.44 10.80
C ARG A 223 11.55 7.27 9.53
N GLY A 224 11.14 6.68 8.42
CA GLY A 224 11.07 7.35 7.13
C GLY A 224 9.97 6.79 6.23
N VAL A 225 9.56 7.58 5.25
CA VAL A 225 8.50 7.26 4.29
C VAL A 225 9.04 7.30 2.87
N ILE A 226 8.83 6.23 2.11
CA ILE A 226 9.22 6.10 0.71
C ILE A 226 8.02 6.37 -0.19
N VAL A 227 8.13 7.34 -1.08
CA VAL A 227 7.17 7.61 -2.16
C VAL A 227 7.65 6.93 -3.45
N ILE A 228 6.92 5.91 -3.91
CA ILE A 228 7.30 5.14 -5.12
C ILE A 228 6.81 5.84 -6.39
N GLU A 229 5.52 6.03 -6.52
CA GLU A 229 4.87 6.77 -7.61
C GLU A 229 3.74 7.61 -7.01
N ALA A 230 3.70 8.88 -7.37
CA ALA A 230 2.66 9.81 -6.97
C ALA A 230 2.42 10.82 -8.08
N PRO A 231 1.21 10.94 -8.66
CA PRO A 231 0.82 12.11 -9.45
C PRO A 231 0.90 13.39 -8.62
N GLU A 232 0.94 14.56 -9.28
CA GLU A 232 1.04 15.86 -8.60
C GLU A 232 -0.04 16.11 -7.52
N LYS A 233 -1.24 15.57 -7.74
CA LYS A 233 -2.36 15.61 -6.78
C LYS A 233 -2.62 14.21 -6.25
N SER A 234 -1.78 13.73 -5.35
CA SER A 234 -1.86 12.38 -4.80
C SER A 234 -1.97 12.40 -3.28
N GLY A 235 -2.81 11.50 -2.74
CA GLY A 235 -2.87 11.27 -1.29
C GLY A 235 -1.55 10.78 -0.68
N ALA A 236 -0.66 10.19 -1.49
CA ALA A 236 0.67 9.80 -1.04
C ALA A 236 1.57 11.00 -0.71
N LEU A 237 1.39 12.13 -1.43
CA LEU A 237 2.11 13.37 -1.12
C LEU A 237 1.66 13.96 0.22
N ILE A 238 0.36 13.82 0.57
CA ILE A 238 -0.13 14.20 1.92
C ILE A 238 0.59 13.40 3.00
N THR A 239 0.91 12.13 2.74
CA THR A 239 1.67 11.30 3.69
C THR A 239 3.12 11.77 3.80
N ALA A 240 3.74 12.15 2.67
CA ALA A 240 5.09 12.72 2.67
C ALA A 240 5.13 14.06 3.44
N ASP A 241 4.16 14.94 3.20
CA ASP A 241 4.05 16.22 3.94
C ASP A 241 3.90 15.98 5.44
N ARG A 242 3.03 15.02 5.85
CA ARG A 242 2.87 14.63 7.25
C ARG A 242 4.14 14.05 7.85
N ALA A 243 4.90 13.25 7.09
CA ALA A 243 6.18 12.73 7.54
C ALA A 243 7.17 13.86 7.84
N LEU A 244 7.29 14.85 6.94
CA LEU A 244 8.14 16.03 7.15
C LEU A 244 7.70 16.86 8.37
N GLU A 245 6.39 17.12 8.51
CA GLU A 245 5.84 17.82 9.69
C GLU A 245 6.16 17.10 11.01
N GLN A 246 6.24 15.78 10.98
CA GLN A 246 6.57 14.92 12.12
C GLN A 246 8.08 14.70 12.32
N GLY A 247 8.95 15.36 11.53
CA GLY A 247 10.41 15.19 11.58
C GLY A 247 10.87 13.79 11.14
N ARG A 248 10.11 13.13 10.24
CA ARG A 248 10.48 11.84 9.64
C ARG A 248 11.16 12.06 8.30
N ASP A 249 12.11 11.17 7.98
CA ASP A 249 12.76 11.23 6.68
C ASP A 249 11.78 10.90 5.55
N VAL A 250 11.96 11.56 4.41
CA VAL A 250 11.17 11.28 3.21
C VAL A 250 12.12 10.88 2.09
N PHE A 251 11.84 9.76 1.49
CA PHE A 251 12.56 9.22 0.34
C PHE A 251 11.64 9.14 -0.87
N ALA A 252 12.20 9.26 -2.06
CA ALA A 252 11.43 9.06 -3.28
C ALA A 252 12.21 8.25 -4.32
N VAL A 253 11.47 7.38 -5.02
CA VAL A 253 12.02 6.63 -6.14
C VAL A 253 11.89 7.48 -7.41
N PRO A 254 12.98 7.70 -8.16
CA PRO A 254 12.91 8.44 -9.41
C PRO A 254 12.10 7.67 -10.45
N GLY A 255 11.28 8.39 -11.21
CA GLY A 255 10.45 7.79 -12.24
C GLY A 255 10.62 8.48 -13.58
N ASN A 256 9.98 7.91 -14.62
CA ASN A 256 10.04 8.45 -15.96
C ASN A 256 9.43 9.86 -15.99
N ILE A 257 10.17 10.83 -16.58
CA ILE A 257 9.77 12.24 -16.69
C ILE A 257 8.50 12.43 -17.54
N ASN A 258 8.19 11.50 -18.44
CA ASN A 258 6.98 11.53 -19.26
C ASN A 258 5.79 10.80 -18.60
N SER A 259 5.97 10.21 -17.39
CA SER A 259 4.91 9.52 -16.68
C SER A 259 4.19 10.44 -15.71
N PRO A 260 2.89 10.70 -15.88
CA PRO A 260 2.11 11.47 -14.92
C PRO A 260 2.12 10.85 -13.52
N GLN A 261 2.30 9.52 -13.42
CA GLN A 261 2.36 8.80 -12.14
C GLN A 261 3.64 9.10 -11.35
N SER A 262 4.70 9.57 -12.01
CA SER A 262 5.97 9.91 -11.38
C SER A 262 6.12 11.42 -11.09
N ALA A 263 5.22 12.25 -11.59
CA ALA A 263 5.37 13.71 -11.56
C ALA A 263 5.51 14.27 -10.13
N GLY A 264 4.71 13.82 -9.18
CA GLY A 264 4.79 14.25 -7.78
C GLY A 264 6.02 13.72 -7.04
N ALA A 265 6.41 12.46 -7.26
CA ALA A 265 7.64 11.90 -6.68
C ALA A 265 8.88 12.64 -7.23
N ASN A 266 8.97 12.85 -8.55
CA ASN A 266 10.03 13.62 -9.16
C ASN A 266 10.04 15.10 -8.70
N ARG A 267 8.88 15.69 -8.41
CA ARG A 267 8.78 17.03 -7.84
C ARG A 267 9.37 17.08 -6.43
N LEU A 268 9.04 16.13 -5.56
CA LEU A 268 9.63 16.04 -4.20
C LEU A 268 11.16 15.99 -4.27
N LEU A 269 11.73 15.19 -5.17
CA LEU A 269 13.17 15.10 -5.39
C LEU A 269 13.75 16.44 -5.86
N ARG A 270 13.13 17.08 -6.83
CA ARG A 270 13.61 18.36 -7.38
C ARG A 270 13.58 19.50 -6.37
N GLU A 271 12.57 19.52 -5.50
CA GLU A 271 12.36 20.56 -4.49
C GLU A 271 13.14 20.30 -3.19
N GLY A 272 13.85 19.17 -3.09
CA GLY A 272 14.60 18.78 -1.89
C GLY A 272 13.70 18.32 -0.72
N GLY A 273 12.43 18.03 -0.99
CA GLY A 273 11.49 17.50 -0.01
C GLY A 273 11.58 15.98 0.20
N ALA A 274 12.42 15.30 -0.59
CA ALA A 274 12.73 13.88 -0.42
C ALA A 274 14.13 13.58 -0.92
N GLU A 275 14.76 12.56 -0.32
CA GLU A 275 16.02 12.04 -0.81
C GLU A 275 15.79 10.97 -1.88
N LEU A 276 16.64 10.97 -2.92
CA LEU A 276 16.57 9.99 -4.00
C LEU A 276 17.11 8.65 -3.53
N ILE A 277 16.30 7.61 -3.68
CA ILE A 277 16.73 6.23 -3.43
C ILE A 277 16.50 5.35 -4.66
N THR A 278 17.38 4.37 -4.80
CA THR A 278 17.32 3.35 -5.86
C THR A 278 17.29 1.93 -5.30
N CYS A 279 17.66 1.75 -4.04
CA CYS A 279 17.67 0.44 -3.37
C CYS A 279 17.42 0.56 -1.85
N ALA A 280 17.26 -0.57 -1.19
CA ALA A 280 17.07 -0.63 0.26
C ALA A 280 18.29 -0.14 1.05
N ALA A 281 19.50 -0.32 0.51
CA ALA A 281 20.71 0.13 1.15
C ALA A 281 20.79 1.66 1.27
N ASP A 282 20.22 2.40 0.30
CA ASP A 282 20.14 3.85 0.37
C ASP A 282 19.36 4.29 1.62
N VAL A 283 18.22 3.66 1.90
CA VAL A 283 17.40 3.93 3.11
C VAL A 283 18.14 3.55 4.38
N LEU A 284 18.76 2.36 4.42
CA LEU A 284 19.44 1.86 5.62
C LEU A 284 20.69 2.66 5.97
N SER A 285 21.32 3.32 4.99
CA SER A 285 22.47 4.19 5.23
C SER A 285 22.15 5.42 6.08
N HIS A 286 20.90 5.82 6.18
CA HIS A 286 20.42 6.89 7.08
C HIS A 286 20.33 6.44 8.55
N TYR A 287 20.26 5.14 8.80
CA TYR A 287 20.07 4.54 10.12
C TYR A 287 21.20 3.56 10.46
N PRO A 288 22.48 4.00 10.46
CA PRO A 288 23.63 3.09 10.54
C PRO A 288 23.75 2.39 11.91
N GLU A 289 23.27 3.01 12.98
CA GLU A 289 23.33 2.41 14.32
C GLU A 289 22.20 1.41 14.52
N GLU A 290 20.97 1.81 14.20
CA GLU A 290 19.78 0.97 14.32
C GLU A 290 19.86 -0.23 13.36
N SER A 291 20.38 -0.06 12.15
CA SER A 291 20.50 -1.14 11.17
C SER A 291 21.46 -2.27 11.60
N ARG A 292 22.40 -2.01 12.50
CA ARG A 292 23.31 -3.05 13.05
C ARG A 292 22.60 -4.09 13.90
N HIS A 293 21.45 -3.74 14.46
CA HIS A 293 20.67 -4.60 15.35
C HIS A 293 19.57 -5.37 14.61
N LEU A 294 19.35 -5.06 13.33
CA LEU A 294 18.36 -5.78 12.53
C LEU A 294 18.77 -7.23 12.30
N THR A 295 17.83 -8.13 12.47
CA THR A 295 18.03 -9.55 12.17
C THR A 295 17.49 -9.85 10.77
N PRO A 296 18.36 -10.16 9.79
CA PRO A 296 17.89 -10.51 8.46
C PRO A 296 17.02 -11.76 8.47
N THR A 297 15.93 -11.71 7.71
CA THR A 297 15.09 -12.88 7.47
C THR A 297 15.77 -13.86 6.51
N LYS A 298 15.24 -15.05 6.31
CA LYS A 298 15.77 -16.06 5.39
C LYS A 298 15.96 -15.49 3.98
N ALA A 299 16.93 -16.06 3.22
CA ALA A 299 17.34 -15.58 1.91
C ALA A 299 16.16 -15.18 1.00
N LEU A 300 16.24 -13.97 0.42
CA LEU A 300 15.28 -13.48 -0.56
C LEU A 300 15.02 -14.54 -1.63
N PRO A 301 13.77 -14.86 -1.93
CA PRO A 301 13.46 -15.53 -3.18
C PRO A 301 13.96 -14.62 -4.30
N ASP A 302 14.82 -15.14 -5.17
CA ASP A 302 15.35 -14.39 -6.31
C ASP A 302 14.20 -13.95 -7.21
N LEU A 303 13.65 -12.76 -6.94
CA LEU A 303 12.55 -12.18 -7.70
C LEU A 303 12.93 -11.92 -9.16
N SER A 304 14.24 -11.93 -9.48
CA SER A 304 14.72 -11.85 -10.86
C SER A 304 14.53 -13.17 -11.61
N ARG A 305 14.52 -14.31 -10.90
CA ARG A 305 14.31 -15.64 -11.51
C ARG A 305 12.89 -15.85 -12.00
N ARG A 306 11.85 -15.26 -11.34
CA ARG A 306 10.46 -15.34 -11.86
C ARG A 306 10.26 -14.61 -13.19
N ARG A 307 11.19 -13.76 -13.61
CA ARG A 307 11.20 -13.20 -14.97
C ARG A 307 11.68 -14.21 -16.01
N LYS A 308 12.29 -15.32 -15.60
CA LYS A 308 12.77 -16.39 -16.48
C LYS A 308 11.88 -17.63 -16.53
N GLU A 309 10.87 -17.73 -15.68
CA GLU A 309 9.75 -18.61 -15.95
C GLU A 309 8.77 -17.91 -16.92
N ARG A 310 9.24 -17.51 -18.08
CA ARG A 310 8.45 -17.75 -19.27
C ARG A 310 8.02 -19.23 -19.16
N PRO A 311 6.71 -19.54 -19.32
CA PRO A 311 6.36 -20.95 -19.50
C PRO A 311 7.38 -21.51 -20.47
N ALA A 312 8.03 -22.62 -20.08
CA ALA A 312 8.97 -23.29 -20.95
C ALA A 312 8.36 -23.26 -22.35
N PRO A 313 9.09 -22.85 -23.41
CA PRO A 313 8.51 -22.83 -24.73
C PRO A 313 7.83 -24.17 -24.84
N VAL A 314 6.50 -24.15 -24.95
CA VAL A 314 5.71 -25.34 -25.22
C VAL A 314 6.42 -25.88 -26.45
N ALA A 315 7.04 -27.06 -26.32
CA ALA A 315 7.75 -27.70 -27.42
C ALA A 315 6.82 -27.53 -28.61
N PRO A 316 7.25 -27.05 -29.78
CA PRO A 316 6.37 -26.69 -30.85
C PRO A 316 5.46 -27.86 -31.08
N SER A 317 4.22 -27.79 -30.56
CA SER A 317 3.16 -28.65 -30.94
C SER A 317 3.13 -28.48 -32.46
N ARG A 318 3.38 -29.52 -33.22
CA ARG A 318 3.30 -29.47 -34.68
C ARG A 318 2.01 -28.71 -34.98
N ILE A 319 2.19 -27.45 -35.42
CA ILE A 319 1.07 -26.59 -35.80
C ILE A 319 0.48 -27.27 -37.02
N THR A 320 -0.64 -27.95 -36.86
CA THR A 320 -1.36 -28.56 -37.98
C THR A 320 -2.10 -27.42 -38.66
N LEU A 321 -1.52 -26.89 -39.72
CA LEU A 321 -2.17 -25.87 -40.54
C LEU A 321 -3.44 -26.43 -41.15
N SER A 322 -4.50 -25.66 -41.17
CA SER A 322 -5.70 -25.98 -41.96
C SER A 322 -5.36 -25.91 -43.45
N ALA A 323 -6.16 -26.57 -44.29
CA ALA A 323 -5.96 -26.52 -45.74
C ALA A 323 -5.92 -25.09 -46.31
N ALA A 324 -6.67 -24.15 -45.68
CA ALA A 324 -6.69 -22.75 -46.07
C ALA A 324 -5.40 -22.03 -45.68
N GLU A 325 -4.89 -22.26 -44.46
CA GLU A 325 -3.62 -21.68 -43.96
C GLU A 325 -2.43 -22.21 -44.78
N GLN A 326 -2.43 -23.49 -45.12
CA GLN A 326 -1.41 -24.09 -45.98
C GLN A 326 -1.41 -23.47 -47.37
N ALA A 327 -2.58 -23.33 -48.03
CA ALA A 327 -2.68 -22.72 -49.35
C ALA A 327 -2.20 -21.24 -49.35
N VAL A 328 -2.52 -20.46 -48.33
CA VAL A 328 -2.05 -19.07 -48.17
C VAL A 328 -0.53 -19.01 -47.95
N LEU A 329 0.00 -19.90 -47.11
CA LEU A 329 1.44 -19.97 -46.87
C LEU A 329 2.24 -20.35 -48.12
N ASP A 330 1.70 -21.26 -48.92
CA ASP A 330 2.31 -21.71 -50.18
C ASP A 330 2.25 -20.61 -51.25
N ALA A 331 1.15 -19.83 -51.34
CA ALA A 331 1.05 -18.64 -52.19
C ALA A 331 2.05 -17.56 -51.84
N VAL A 332 2.28 -17.30 -50.54
CA VAL A 332 3.31 -16.34 -50.12
C VAL A 332 4.71 -16.86 -50.40
N LYS A 333 4.96 -18.17 -50.30
CA LYS A 333 6.24 -18.79 -50.66
C LYS A 333 6.50 -18.74 -52.16
N SER A 334 5.46 -18.79 -52.98
CA SER A 334 5.58 -18.65 -54.46
C SER A 334 5.75 -17.21 -54.91
N GLY A 335 5.63 -16.23 -54.02
CA GLY A 335 5.92 -14.84 -54.31
C GLY A 335 4.74 -13.87 -54.25
N ALA A 336 3.55 -14.34 -53.87
CA ALA A 336 2.40 -13.46 -53.66
C ALA A 336 2.64 -12.59 -52.38
N ASP A 337 2.86 -11.32 -52.57
CA ASP A 337 3.25 -10.39 -51.48
C ASP A 337 2.12 -9.44 -51.01
N SER A 338 0.90 -9.62 -51.56
CA SER A 338 -0.27 -8.81 -51.21
C SER A 338 -1.52 -9.67 -51.04
N THR A 339 -2.47 -9.16 -50.25
CA THR A 339 -3.73 -9.89 -50.00
C THR A 339 -4.46 -10.19 -51.32
N ASP A 340 -4.45 -9.26 -52.28
CA ASP A 340 -5.11 -9.44 -53.56
C ASP A 340 -4.42 -10.50 -54.43
N ALA A 341 -3.08 -10.49 -54.48
CA ALA A 341 -2.31 -11.52 -55.19
C ALA A 341 -2.53 -12.93 -54.60
N ILE A 342 -2.63 -13.03 -53.26
CA ILE A 342 -2.92 -14.29 -52.58
C ILE A 342 -4.34 -14.80 -52.88
N ILE A 343 -5.33 -13.90 -52.97
CA ILE A 343 -6.70 -14.23 -53.33
C ILE A 343 -6.73 -14.76 -54.77
N GLU A 344 -6.03 -14.12 -55.69
CA GLU A 344 -5.95 -14.50 -57.10
C GLU A 344 -5.29 -15.86 -57.24
N GLU A 345 -4.14 -16.08 -56.59
CA GLU A 345 -3.39 -17.33 -56.70
C GLU A 345 -4.11 -18.53 -56.02
N THR A 346 -4.74 -18.29 -54.86
CA THR A 346 -5.46 -19.36 -54.13
C THR A 346 -6.88 -19.60 -54.64
N SER A 347 -7.45 -18.69 -55.40
CA SER A 347 -8.86 -18.66 -55.85
C SER A 347 -9.86 -18.81 -54.68
N MET A 348 -9.46 -18.41 -53.46
CA MET A 348 -10.29 -18.44 -52.26
C MET A 348 -11.06 -17.13 -52.05
N MET A 349 -12.18 -17.20 -51.36
CA MET A 349 -12.90 -16.00 -50.94
C MET A 349 -12.03 -15.11 -50.04
N ALA A 350 -12.09 -13.81 -50.23
CA ALA A 350 -11.30 -12.81 -49.49
C ALA A 350 -11.41 -12.98 -47.95
N SER A 351 -12.59 -13.26 -47.44
CA SER A 351 -12.81 -13.51 -46.00
C SER A 351 -12.01 -14.71 -45.47
N ARG A 352 -11.85 -15.71 -46.28
CA ARG A 352 -11.14 -16.97 -45.94
C ARG A 352 -9.62 -16.75 -45.97
N VAL A 353 -9.14 -15.98 -46.94
CA VAL A 353 -7.72 -15.58 -47.04
C VAL A 353 -7.35 -14.69 -45.87
N LEU A 354 -8.17 -13.69 -45.52
CA LEU A 354 -7.93 -12.82 -44.39
C LEU A 354 -7.88 -13.56 -43.03
N ALA A 355 -8.78 -14.52 -42.84
CA ALA A 355 -8.78 -15.37 -41.64
C ALA A 355 -7.50 -16.21 -41.54
N ALA A 356 -7.09 -16.85 -42.66
CA ALA A 356 -5.87 -17.64 -42.71
C ALA A 356 -4.61 -16.79 -42.50
N LEU A 357 -4.52 -15.60 -43.10
CA LEU A 357 -3.44 -14.65 -42.89
C LEU A 357 -3.32 -14.27 -41.41
N THR A 358 -4.44 -13.97 -40.74
CA THR A 358 -4.44 -13.60 -39.31
C THR A 358 -3.93 -14.74 -38.44
N MET A 359 -4.34 -15.97 -38.72
CA MET A 359 -3.86 -17.15 -37.98
C MET A 359 -2.38 -17.43 -38.22
N LEU A 360 -1.88 -17.26 -39.45
CA LEU A 360 -0.46 -17.42 -39.77
C LEU A 360 0.41 -16.30 -39.15
N GLU A 361 -0.14 -15.09 -39.03
CA GLU A 361 0.52 -13.99 -38.26
C GLU A 361 0.58 -14.32 -36.75
N ILE A 362 -0.52 -14.77 -36.16
CA ILE A 362 -0.56 -15.17 -34.72
C ILE A 362 0.42 -16.31 -34.46
N ASN A 363 0.53 -17.25 -35.39
CA ASN A 363 1.47 -18.38 -35.34
C ASN A 363 2.92 -17.98 -35.65
N GLY A 364 3.20 -16.70 -35.96
CA GLY A 364 4.53 -16.17 -36.23
C GLY A 364 5.15 -16.61 -37.57
N MET A 365 4.36 -17.19 -38.49
CA MET A 365 4.83 -17.67 -39.79
C MET A 365 4.91 -16.57 -40.85
N LEU A 366 4.02 -15.59 -40.75
CA LEU A 366 3.95 -14.42 -41.65
C LEU A 366 4.01 -13.12 -40.83
N ARG A 367 4.40 -12.05 -41.48
CA ARG A 367 4.31 -10.67 -40.93
C ARG A 367 3.77 -9.73 -42.00
N ARG A 368 3.05 -8.69 -41.58
CA ARG A 368 2.64 -7.59 -42.46
C ARG A 368 3.56 -6.41 -42.33
N ASP A 369 3.92 -5.81 -43.44
CA ASP A 369 4.59 -4.54 -43.54
C ASP A 369 3.78 -3.62 -44.45
N GLY A 370 2.91 -2.81 -43.85
CA GLY A 370 1.89 -2.06 -44.56
C GLY A 370 0.90 -2.98 -45.32
N ALA A 371 0.83 -2.86 -46.66
CA ALA A 371 0.01 -3.69 -47.51
C ALA A 371 0.68 -5.03 -47.90
N ARG A 372 1.97 -5.22 -47.60
CA ARG A 372 2.71 -6.42 -47.98
C ARG A 372 2.68 -7.49 -46.93
N VAL A 373 2.64 -8.74 -47.39
CA VAL A 373 2.69 -9.98 -46.60
C VAL A 373 4.04 -10.65 -46.84
N LEU A 374 4.80 -10.87 -45.79
CA LEU A 374 6.16 -11.39 -45.86
C LEU A 374 6.29 -12.63 -44.97
N LEU A 375 7.13 -13.61 -45.38
CA LEU A 375 7.54 -14.73 -44.53
C LEU A 375 8.35 -14.20 -43.34
N ASN A 376 8.14 -14.80 -42.17
CA ASN A 376 8.96 -14.51 -41.00
C ASN A 376 10.29 -15.28 -41.13
N PRO A 377 11.46 -14.65 -41.05
CA PRO A 377 12.77 -15.28 -41.27
C PRO A 377 13.16 -16.37 -40.25
N GLU A 378 12.35 -16.56 -39.19
CA GLU A 378 12.57 -17.57 -38.15
C GLU A 378 11.58 -18.76 -38.23
N SER A 379 10.80 -18.89 -39.29
CA SER A 379 9.79 -19.98 -39.46
C SER A 379 10.30 -21.12 -40.33
#